data_478eeae401cc5ea60e8bf27638ac7127
#
_entry.id   478eeae401cc5ea60e8bf27638ac7127
#
_cell.length_a   1.000
_cell.length_b   1.000
_cell.length_c   1.000
_cell.angle_alpha   90.00
_cell.angle_beta   90.00
_cell.angle_gamma   90.00
#
_symmetry.space_group_name_H-M   'P 1'
#
loop_
_entity.id
_entity.type
_entity.pdbx_description
1 polymer ?
#
loop_
_entity_poly.entity_id
_entity_poly.type
_entity_poly.pdbx_seq_one_letter_code
_entity_poly.pdbx_strand_id
1 'polypeptide(L)'
;RKRERMFERLDEKLKAALAAVQKPGRYTGGEPGCVYKEKEKLDLRFAFCFPDTYEVGMSFLGMKILYEILNKRDNIWCERVFMPWVDMKEQMQQRDIPLYALESKDPLGMFDVVGFTLQYELSYTNILAMLDLAHIPFYAKDRGEDAPFIVAGGPCVCNAEPLADFFDLMMLGEGEVQLPDVCDTIIQGRREGLTKREILKRLCHIEGVYVPAFYDV
;
A
#
# COMPACT_ATOMS: atom_id res chain seq x y z
N ARG A 1 25.50 3.02 -0.04
CA ARG A 1 26.24 2.24 1.01
C ARG A 1 25.45 2.04 2.31
N LYS A 2 24.78 3.07 2.90
CA LYS A 2 23.95 2.91 4.12
C LYS A 2 22.65 2.18 3.83
N ARG A 3 22.02 2.46 2.66
CA ARG A 3 20.85 1.77 2.13
C ARG A 3 21.14 0.29 1.78
N GLU A 4 22.23 0.03 1.05
CA GLU A 4 22.67 -1.32 0.68
C GLU A 4 22.89 -2.21 1.90
N ARG A 5 23.59 -1.72 2.92
CA ARG A 5 23.79 -2.45 4.20
C ARG A 5 22.48 -2.72 4.97
N MET A 6 21.47 -1.87 4.81
CA MET A 6 20.16 -2.08 5.42
C MET A 6 19.42 -3.24 4.72
N PHE A 7 19.51 -3.33 3.38
CA PHE A 7 18.88 -4.41 2.61
C PHE A 7 19.54 -5.78 2.86
N GLU A 8 20.86 -5.86 2.93
CA GLU A 8 21.57 -7.10 3.28
C GLU A 8 21.16 -7.61 4.67
N ARG A 9 21.04 -6.71 5.66
CA ARG A 9 20.59 -7.08 7.01
C ARG A 9 19.11 -7.46 7.08
N LEU A 10 18.26 -6.83 6.24
CA LEU A 10 16.85 -7.17 6.16
C LEU A 10 16.67 -8.59 5.59
N ASP A 11 17.45 -8.97 4.59
CA ASP A 11 17.40 -10.31 4.00
C ASP A 11 17.73 -11.40 5.04
N GLU A 12 18.77 -11.23 5.86
CA GLU A 12 19.11 -12.18 6.92
C GLU A 12 18.06 -12.24 8.03
N LYS A 13 17.54 -11.07 8.48
CA LYS A 13 16.47 -11.01 9.47
C LYS A 13 15.20 -11.69 8.94
N LEU A 14 14.87 -11.42 7.68
CA LEU A 14 13.70 -12.01 7.03
C LEU A 14 13.84 -13.53 6.88
N LYS A 15 14.99 -14.03 6.47
CA LYS A 15 15.28 -15.47 6.40
C LYS A 15 15.09 -16.15 7.76
N ALA A 16 15.59 -15.53 8.83
CA ALA A 16 15.42 -16.04 10.18
C ALA A 16 13.95 -16.00 10.64
N ALA A 17 13.20 -14.97 10.28
CA ALA A 17 11.77 -14.89 10.56
C ALA A 17 10.98 -15.98 9.80
N LEU A 18 11.27 -16.16 8.49
CA LEU A 18 10.63 -17.19 7.66
C LEU A 18 10.88 -18.61 8.17
N ALA A 19 12.05 -18.87 8.74
CA ALA A 19 12.36 -20.18 9.35
C ALA A 19 11.59 -20.44 10.66
N ALA A 20 11.06 -19.38 11.30
CA ALA A 20 10.36 -19.46 12.59
C ALA A 20 8.84 -19.51 12.47
N VAL A 21 8.27 -19.32 11.28
CA VAL A 21 6.82 -19.27 11.06
C VAL A 21 6.28 -20.57 10.46
N GLN A 22 4.99 -20.84 10.70
CA GLN A 22 4.36 -22.09 10.24
C GLN A 22 4.19 -22.18 8.72
N LYS A 23 3.95 -21.05 8.04
CA LYS A 23 3.68 -20.98 6.60
C LYS A 23 4.51 -19.91 5.91
N PRO A 24 5.82 -20.12 5.73
CA PRO A 24 6.70 -19.11 5.14
C PRO A 24 6.32 -18.71 3.71
N GLY A 25 5.67 -19.60 2.95
CA GLY A 25 5.20 -19.32 1.60
C GLY A 25 4.25 -18.13 1.47
N ARG A 26 3.56 -17.73 2.55
CA ARG A 26 2.72 -16.53 2.58
C ARG A 26 3.50 -15.22 2.36
N TYR A 27 4.80 -15.26 2.60
CA TYR A 27 5.65 -14.08 2.75
C TYR A 27 6.79 -14.03 1.72
N THR A 28 6.88 -15.03 0.87
CA THR A 28 7.99 -15.16 -0.10
C THR A 28 7.71 -14.55 -1.47
N GLY A 29 6.44 -14.43 -1.89
CA GLY A 29 6.09 -14.06 -3.26
C GLY A 29 6.59 -15.09 -4.29
N GLY A 30 6.66 -14.71 -5.55
CA GLY A 30 7.17 -15.55 -6.63
C GLY A 30 6.12 -16.48 -7.23
N GLU A 31 4.84 -16.24 -6.98
CA GLU A 31 3.73 -16.98 -7.57
C GLU A 31 3.66 -16.77 -9.09
N PRO A 32 3.09 -17.73 -9.85
CA PRO A 32 2.82 -17.52 -11.27
C PRO A 32 2.00 -16.25 -11.49
N GLY A 33 2.45 -15.40 -12.41
CA GLY A 33 1.81 -14.11 -12.71
C GLY A 33 2.32 -12.93 -11.88
N CYS A 34 3.30 -13.10 -10.99
CA CYS A 34 3.99 -11.97 -10.38
C CYS A 34 4.70 -11.12 -11.43
N VAL A 35 4.56 -9.82 -11.31
CA VAL A 35 5.21 -8.84 -12.18
C VAL A 35 6.40 -8.22 -11.46
N TYR A 36 7.55 -8.19 -12.12
CA TYR A 36 8.76 -7.55 -11.63
C TYR A 36 9.20 -6.49 -12.63
N LYS A 37 9.56 -5.30 -12.14
CA LYS A 37 9.99 -4.18 -12.96
C LYS A 37 11.29 -3.56 -12.44
N GLU A 38 12.01 -2.87 -13.33
CA GLU A 38 13.21 -2.11 -12.97
C GLU A 38 12.81 -0.78 -12.32
N LYS A 39 13.23 -0.57 -11.08
CA LYS A 39 12.81 0.59 -10.26
C LYS A 39 13.17 1.93 -10.90
N GLU A 40 14.29 1.98 -11.61
CA GLU A 40 14.83 3.17 -12.25
C GLU A 40 13.98 3.67 -13.43
N LYS A 41 13.09 2.84 -13.93
CA LYS A 41 12.19 3.15 -15.07
C LYS A 41 10.79 3.56 -14.64
N LEU A 42 10.53 3.60 -13.34
CA LEU A 42 9.20 3.83 -12.81
C LEU A 42 8.95 5.30 -12.48
N ASP A 43 7.77 5.76 -12.79
CA ASP A 43 7.23 7.03 -12.32
C ASP A 43 6.51 6.88 -10.98
N LEU A 44 5.94 5.66 -10.71
CA LEU A 44 5.17 5.42 -9.50
C LEU A 44 5.25 3.96 -9.06
N ARG A 45 5.42 3.77 -7.75
CA ARG A 45 5.32 2.48 -7.08
C ARG A 45 4.07 2.43 -6.21
N PHE A 46 3.24 1.43 -6.42
CA PHE A 46 1.98 1.23 -5.72
C PHE A 46 2.04 -0.04 -4.87
N ALA A 47 1.88 0.08 -3.55
CA ALA A 47 1.70 -1.06 -2.65
C ALA A 47 0.21 -1.33 -2.49
N PHE A 48 -0.29 -2.43 -3.06
CA PHE A 48 -1.68 -2.83 -2.92
C PHE A 48 -1.86 -3.71 -1.69
N CYS A 49 -2.45 -3.14 -0.65
CA CYS A 49 -2.63 -3.76 0.65
C CYS A 49 -4.02 -4.40 0.78
N PHE A 50 -4.05 -5.67 1.09
CA PHE A 50 -5.25 -6.38 1.51
C PHE A 50 -5.18 -6.59 3.03
N PRO A 51 -6.08 -5.99 3.84
CA PRO A 51 -5.98 -6.01 5.30
C PRO A 51 -6.49 -7.32 5.92
N ASP A 52 -6.10 -8.44 5.33
CA ASP A 52 -6.31 -9.79 5.81
C ASP A 52 -5.16 -10.70 5.34
N THR A 53 -5.21 -11.96 5.71
CA THR A 53 -4.16 -12.94 5.41
C THR A 53 -3.98 -13.18 3.92
N TYR A 54 -2.81 -13.70 3.57
CA TYR A 54 -2.41 -14.04 2.20
C TYR A 54 -3.47 -14.89 1.47
N GLU A 55 -4.01 -15.94 2.12
CA GLU A 55 -4.97 -16.84 1.48
C GLU A 55 -6.29 -16.14 1.14
N VAL A 56 -6.75 -15.25 1.99
CA VAL A 56 -7.97 -14.48 1.77
C VAL A 56 -7.74 -13.48 0.63
N GLY A 57 -6.69 -12.68 0.72
CA GLY A 57 -6.40 -11.67 -0.28
C GLY A 57 -6.07 -12.25 -1.66
N MET A 58 -5.32 -13.36 -1.74
CA MET A 58 -5.00 -14.03 -3.01
C MET A 58 -6.21 -14.69 -3.67
N SER A 59 -7.28 -14.97 -2.92
CA SER A 59 -8.54 -15.47 -3.48
C SER A 59 -9.43 -14.34 -4.02
N PHE A 60 -9.15 -13.08 -3.66
CA PHE A 60 -9.98 -11.94 -4.02
C PHE A 60 -9.71 -11.46 -5.45
N LEU A 61 -10.73 -11.58 -6.32
CA LEU A 61 -10.62 -11.28 -7.75
C LEU A 61 -10.32 -9.79 -8.02
N GLY A 62 -10.97 -8.89 -7.29
CA GLY A 62 -10.78 -7.44 -7.47
C GLY A 62 -9.32 -7.01 -7.31
N MET A 63 -8.59 -7.59 -6.36
CA MET A 63 -7.16 -7.33 -6.21
C MET A 63 -6.37 -7.75 -7.45
N LYS A 64 -6.69 -8.90 -8.03
CA LYS A 64 -6.01 -9.40 -9.25
C LYS A 64 -6.27 -8.51 -10.45
N ILE A 65 -7.50 -8.03 -10.59
CA ILE A 65 -7.90 -7.12 -11.69
C ILE A 65 -7.10 -5.80 -11.57
N LEU A 66 -7.12 -5.16 -10.42
CA LEU A 66 -6.43 -3.87 -10.22
C LEU A 66 -4.90 -4.02 -10.29
N TYR A 67 -4.35 -5.11 -9.76
CA TYR A 67 -2.94 -5.45 -9.91
C TYR A 67 -2.54 -5.56 -11.39
N GLU A 68 -3.36 -6.22 -12.22
CA GLU A 68 -3.11 -6.35 -13.65
C GLU A 68 -3.24 -5.01 -14.38
N ILE A 69 -4.27 -4.22 -14.09
CA ILE A 69 -4.50 -2.90 -14.70
C ILE A 69 -3.29 -1.98 -14.48
N LEU A 70 -2.81 -1.88 -13.24
CA LEU A 70 -1.66 -1.03 -12.95
C LEU A 70 -0.37 -1.59 -13.56
N ASN A 71 -0.17 -2.90 -13.53
CA ASN A 71 1.05 -3.51 -14.04
C ASN A 71 1.11 -3.61 -15.58
N LYS A 72 0.00 -3.43 -16.30
CA LYS A 72 0.01 -3.24 -17.76
C LYS A 72 0.70 -1.94 -18.19
N ARG A 73 0.85 -0.98 -17.28
CA ARG A 73 1.50 0.30 -17.53
C ARG A 73 3.00 0.17 -17.24
N ASP A 74 3.86 0.48 -18.20
CA ASP A 74 5.31 0.30 -18.08
C ASP A 74 5.93 1.14 -16.95
N ASN A 75 5.36 2.30 -16.68
CA ASN A 75 5.86 3.29 -15.73
C ASN A 75 5.29 3.16 -14.31
N ILE A 76 4.40 2.20 -14.06
CA ILE A 76 3.83 1.91 -12.74
C ILE A 76 4.17 0.49 -12.34
N TRP A 77 4.60 0.28 -11.11
CA TRP A 77 4.74 -1.05 -10.53
C TRP A 77 3.82 -1.19 -9.32
N CYS A 78 2.82 -2.06 -9.44
CA CYS A 78 1.94 -2.46 -8.36
C CYS A 78 2.46 -3.75 -7.73
N GLU A 79 2.65 -3.72 -6.42
CA GLU A 79 3.14 -4.82 -5.61
C GLU A 79 2.13 -5.17 -4.52
N ARG A 80 2.07 -6.44 -4.12
CA ARG A 80 1.04 -6.93 -3.18
C ARG A 80 1.54 -6.97 -1.75
N VAL A 81 0.65 -6.63 -0.83
CA VAL A 81 0.90 -6.66 0.60
C VAL A 81 -0.30 -7.27 1.32
N PHE A 82 -0.05 -8.16 2.26
CA PHE A 82 -1.09 -8.78 3.08
C PHE A 82 -0.80 -8.58 4.56
N MET A 83 -1.87 -8.64 5.38
CA MET A 83 -1.69 -8.65 6.83
C MET A 83 -0.95 -9.93 7.23
N PRO A 84 0.20 -9.86 7.91
CA PRO A 84 0.90 -11.04 8.38
C PRO A 84 0.10 -11.74 9.47
N TRP A 85 0.15 -13.09 9.49
CA TRP A 85 -0.40 -13.88 10.58
C TRP A 85 0.34 -13.62 11.89
N VAL A 86 -0.25 -14.00 13.00
CA VAL A 86 0.26 -13.69 14.35
C VAL A 86 1.72 -14.06 14.53
N ASP A 87 2.12 -15.26 14.10
CA ASP A 87 3.50 -15.73 14.20
C ASP A 87 4.51 -14.86 13.43
N MET A 88 4.17 -14.46 12.21
CA MET A 88 5.01 -13.56 11.41
C MET A 88 5.01 -12.14 11.96
N LYS A 89 3.85 -11.65 12.42
CA LYS A 89 3.75 -10.34 13.07
C LYS A 89 4.69 -10.24 14.27
N GLU A 90 4.71 -11.27 15.13
CA GLU A 90 5.62 -11.35 16.26
C GLU A 90 7.09 -11.36 15.82
N GLN A 91 7.43 -12.12 14.78
CA GLN A 91 8.80 -12.14 14.24
C GLN A 91 9.21 -10.78 13.68
N MET A 92 8.31 -10.08 12.99
CA MET A 92 8.56 -8.75 12.45
C MET A 92 8.83 -7.74 13.57
N GLN A 93 8.01 -7.75 14.63
CA GLN A 93 8.17 -6.86 15.78
C GLN A 93 9.47 -7.15 16.56
N GLN A 94 9.76 -8.43 16.84
CA GLN A 94 10.96 -8.82 17.58
C GLN A 94 12.27 -8.52 16.85
N ARG A 95 12.26 -8.57 15.53
CA ARG A 95 13.44 -8.40 14.67
C ARG A 95 13.55 -7.03 14.04
N ASP A 96 12.58 -6.16 14.29
CA ASP A 96 12.47 -4.85 13.65
C ASP A 96 12.50 -5.00 12.10
N ILE A 97 11.57 -5.81 11.59
CA ILE A 97 11.35 -5.99 10.15
C ILE A 97 10.09 -5.19 9.79
N PRO A 98 10.19 -4.12 9.01
CA PRO A 98 9.02 -3.37 8.58
C PRO A 98 8.14 -4.19 7.63
N LEU A 99 6.83 -3.90 7.58
CA LEU A 99 5.93 -4.51 6.61
C LEU A 99 6.40 -4.18 5.19
N TYR A 100 6.44 -5.19 4.34
CA TYR A 100 7.05 -5.13 3.02
C TYR A 100 6.13 -5.71 1.94
N ALA A 101 6.39 -5.32 0.69
CA ALA A 101 5.70 -5.86 -0.47
C ALA A 101 6.27 -7.22 -0.91
N LEU A 102 5.40 -8.12 -1.40
CA LEU A 102 5.79 -9.50 -1.73
C LEU A 102 6.75 -9.61 -2.89
N GLU A 103 6.70 -8.70 -3.86
CA GLU A 103 7.54 -8.75 -5.05
C GLU A 103 8.98 -8.27 -4.73
N SER A 104 9.13 -7.02 -4.33
CA SER A 104 10.45 -6.41 -4.13
C SER A 104 11.08 -6.68 -2.77
N LYS A 105 10.29 -7.05 -1.77
CA LYS A 105 10.65 -7.04 -0.34
C LYS A 105 10.97 -5.64 0.21
N ASP A 106 10.60 -4.59 -0.49
CA ASP A 106 10.79 -3.23 0.00
C ASP A 106 9.74 -2.86 1.07
N PRO A 107 10.14 -2.14 2.12
CA PRO A 107 9.21 -1.59 3.10
C PRO A 107 8.17 -0.65 2.49
N LEU A 108 6.94 -0.65 3.03
CA LEU A 108 5.84 0.19 2.53
C LEU A 108 6.17 1.68 2.49
N GLY A 109 6.97 2.17 3.41
CA GLY A 109 7.40 3.57 3.43
C GLY A 109 8.27 4.00 2.23
N MET A 110 8.69 3.04 1.37
CA MET A 110 9.45 3.31 0.14
C MET A 110 8.56 3.44 -1.10
N PHE A 111 7.26 3.26 -0.95
CA PHE A 111 6.29 3.38 -2.04
C PHE A 111 5.77 4.81 -2.17
N ASP A 112 5.24 5.12 -3.33
CA ASP A 112 4.60 6.42 -3.59
C ASP A 112 3.15 6.42 -3.10
N VAL A 113 2.49 5.28 -3.26
CA VAL A 113 1.11 5.07 -2.85
C VAL A 113 0.99 3.74 -2.11
N VAL A 114 0.28 3.74 -0.99
CA VAL A 114 -0.12 2.56 -0.23
C VAL A 114 -1.64 2.51 -0.24
N GLY A 115 -2.19 1.62 -1.05
CA GLY A 115 -3.64 1.51 -1.28
C GLY A 115 -4.24 0.31 -0.54
N PHE A 116 -5.28 0.56 0.25
CA PHE A 116 -6.03 -0.47 0.96
C PHE A 116 -7.37 -0.73 0.28
N THR A 117 -7.75 -2.01 0.19
CA THR A 117 -9.11 -2.39 -0.20
C THR A 117 -9.95 -2.70 1.03
N LEU A 118 -11.03 -1.92 1.23
CA LEU A 118 -11.93 -2.03 2.38
C LEU A 118 -13.12 -2.92 2.02
N GLN A 119 -13.02 -4.21 2.31
CA GLN A 119 -14.05 -5.19 1.94
C GLN A 119 -15.10 -5.40 3.02
N TYR A 120 -14.73 -5.27 4.29
CA TYR A 120 -15.60 -5.42 5.46
C TYR A 120 -14.99 -4.72 6.70
N GLU A 121 -15.82 -4.25 7.59
CA GLU A 121 -15.44 -3.36 8.71
C GLU A 121 -14.55 -4.06 9.75
N LEU A 122 -14.68 -5.38 9.91
CA LEU A 122 -13.87 -6.16 10.86
C LEU A 122 -12.36 -6.09 10.53
N SER A 123 -11.99 -5.70 9.31
CA SER A 123 -10.60 -5.53 8.90
C SER A 123 -9.98 -4.17 9.26
N TYR A 124 -10.75 -3.23 9.80
CA TYR A 124 -10.27 -1.86 10.06
C TYR A 124 -9.10 -1.82 11.04
N THR A 125 -9.12 -2.63 12.07
CA THR A 125 -8.00 -2.71 13.02
C THR A 125 -6.74 -3.31 12.38
N ASN A 126 -6.88 -4.14 11.35
CA ASN A 126 -5.74 -4.67 10.61
C ASN A 126 -5.05 -3.59 9.77
N ILE A 127 -5.80 -2.60 9.27
CA ILE A 127 -5.21 -1.47 8.53
C ILE A 127 -4.25 -0.71 9.45
N LEU A 128 -4.69 -0.39 10.67
CA LEU A 128 -3.84 0.28 11.66
C LEU A 128 -2.64 -0.59 12.04
N ALA A 129 -2.85 -1.90 12.22
CA ALA A 129 -1.75 -2.82 12.50
C ALA A 129 -0.73 -2.91 11.33
N MET A 130 -1.19 -2.81 10.07
CA MET A 130 -0.30 -2.77 8.90
C MET A 130 0.47 -1.47 8.82
N LEU A 131 -0.15 -0.32 9.13
CA LEU A 131 0.54 0.96 9.19
C LEU A 131 1.59 0.99 10.31
N ASP A 132 1.26 0.44 11.49
CA ASP A 132 2.20 0.28 12.61
C ASP A 132 3.42 -0.56 12.23
N LEU A 133 3.19 -1.74 11.65
CA LEU A 133 4.26 -2.61 11.17
C LEU A 133 5.10 -1.98 10.05
N ALA A 134 4.50 -1.08 9.27
CA ALA A 134 5.18 -0.34 8.21
C ALA A 134 5.95 0.88 8.73
N HIS A 135 5.84 1.21 10.01
CA HIS A 135 6.36 2.43 10.63
C HIS A 135 5.82 3.72 9.96
N ILE A 136 4.56 3.67 9.50
CA ILE A 136 3.87 4.81 8.89
C ILE A 136 2.92 5.40 9.95
N PRO A 137 2.97 6.72 10.20
CA PRO A 137 2.04 7.36 11.14
C PRO A 137 0.58 7.08 10.80
N PHE A 138 -0.25 6.78 11.82
CA PHE A 138 -1.65 6.44 11.63
C PHE A 138 -2.43 7.59 11.01
N TYR A 139 -2.35 8.77 11.61
CA TYR A 139 -3.13 9.92 11.18
C TYR A 139 -2.52 10.60 9.95
N ALA A 140 -3.37 10.93 8.99
CA ALA A 140 -2.97 11.63 7.77
C ALA A 140 -2.24 12.94 8.06
N LYS A 141 -2.70 13.69 9.08
CA LYS A 141 -2.10 14.96 9.51
C LYS A 141 -0.67 14.85 10.04
N ASP A 142 -0.26 13.67 10.50
CA ASP A 142 1.07 13.43 11.08
C ASP A 142 2.08 12.94 10.04
N ARG A 143 1.64 12.73 8.78
CA ARG A 143 2.48 12.32 7.66
C ARG A 143 3.02 13.53 6.91
N GLY A 144 4.35 13.59 6.74
CA GLY A 144 5.03 14.64 5.98
C GLY A 144 4.93 14.48 4.46
N GLU A 145 5.53 15.44 3.74
CA GLU A 145 5.54 15.49 2.27
C GLU A 145 6.17 14.25 1.61
N ASP A 146 7.18 13.64 2.24
CA ASP A 146 7.89 12.47 1.73
C ASP A 146 7.17 11.13 2.04
N ALA A 147 6.10 11.17 2.84
CA ALA A 147 5.35 9.98 3.17
C ALA A 147 4.49 9.53 1.98
N PRO A 148 4.25 8.21 1.80
CA PRO A 148 3.36 7.72 0.77
C PRO A 148 1.95 8.30 0.90
N PHE A 149 1.22 8.38 -0.23
CA PHE A 149 -0.22 8.60 -0.18
C PHE A 149 -0.89 7.34 0.34
N ILE A 150 -1.63 7.45 1.45
CA ILE A 150 -2.42 6.35 1.99
C ILE A 150 -3.84 6.47 1.44
N VAL A 151 -4.23 5.52 0.60
CA VAL A 151 -5.48 5.57 -0.15
C VAL A 151 -6.37 4.38 0.16
N ALA A 152 -7.68 4.54 0.06
CA ALA A 152 -8.63 3.47 0.24
C ALA A 152 -9.61 3.36 -0.93
N GLY A 153 -10.04 2.14 -1.22
CA GLY A 153 -11.12 1.80 -2.14
C GLY A 153 -11.90 0.59 -1.63
N GLY A 154 -12.92 0.18 -2.35
CA GLY A 154 -13.76 -0.98 -2.00
C GLY A 154 -15.10 -0.59 -1.37
N PRO A 155 -15.99 -1.56 -1.11
CA PRO A 155 -17.39 -1.28 -0.76
C PRO A 155 -17.56 -0.50 0.56
N CYS A 156 -16.67 -0.68 1.54
CA CYS A 156 -16.81 0.00 2.83
C CYS A 156 -16.45 1.49 2.80
N VAL A 157 -15.83 2.00 1.73
CA VAL A 157 -15.58 3.45 1.60
C VAL A 157 -16.87 4.26 1.43
N CYS A 158 -18.01 3.63 1.15
CA CYS A 158 -19.32 4.28 1.19
C CYS A 158 -19.67 4.84 2.59
N ASN A 159 -19.04 4.30 3.64
CA ASN A 159 -19.06 4.84 5.00
C ASN A 159 -17.63 5.22 5.39
N ALA A 160 -17.14 6.34 4.85
CA ALA A 160 -15.74 6.75 4.94
C ALA A 160 -15.33 7.28 6.32
N GLU A 161 -16.25 7.96 7.03
CA GLU A 161 -15.97 8.76 8.23
C GLU A 161 -15.26 7.99 9.37
N PRO A 162 -15.58 6.72 9.69
CA PRO A 162 -14.88 5.99 10.74
C PRO A 162 -13.36 5.86 10.51
N LEU A 163 -12.91 6.01 9.26
CA LEU A 163 -11.50 5.88 8.86
C LEU A 163 -10.92 7.17 8.25
N ALA A 164 -11.69 8.23 8.15
CA ALA A 164 -11.32 9.48 7.47
C ALA A 164 -9.98 10.05 7.94
N ASP A 165 -9.71 10.06 9.23
CA ASP A 165 -8.47 10.57 9.81
C ASP A 165 -7.21 9.80 9.41
N PHE A 166 -7.36 8.56 8.95
CA PHE A 166 -6.23 7.68 8.65
C PHE A 166 -5.86 7.66 7.17
N PHE A 167 -6.70 8.19 6.28
CA PHE A 167 -6.48 8.18 4.84
C PHE A 167 -6.25 9.57 4.26
N ASP A 168 -5.36 9.66 3.28
CA ASP A 168 -5.14 10.89 2.53
C ASP A 168 -6.29 11.10 1.52
N LEU A 169 -6.80 10.01 0.93
CA LEU A 169 -7.98 10.01 0.07
C LEU A 169 -8.69 8.64 0.05
N MET A 170 -9.97 8.67 -0.31
CA MET A 170 -10.80 7.49 -0.52
C MET A 170 -11.49 7.55 -1.88
N MET A 171 -11.61 6.40 -2.54
CA MET A 171 -12.20 6.27 -3.87
C MET A 171 -13.56 5.57 -3.79
N LEU A 172 -14.63 6.32 -4.07
CA LEU A 172 -16.01 5.85 -4.10
C LEU A 172 -16.41 5.62 -5.56
N GLY A 173 -16.29 4.41 -6.06
CA GLY A 173 -16.66 4.06 -7.43
C GLY A 173 -15.88 2.89 -7.99
N GLU A 174 -15.82 2.82 -9.31
CA GLU A 174 -15.16 1.75 -10.04
C GLU A 174 -13.63 1.91 -10.00
N GLY A 175 -12.97 1.06 -9.23
CA GLY A 175 -11.52 1.11 -9.06
C GLY A 175 -10.75 0.96 -10.36
N GLU A 176 -11.29 0.23 -11.34
CA GLU A 176 -10.70 0.03 -12.66
C GLU A 176 -10.54 1.32 -13.45
N VAL A 177 -11.41 2.30 -13.20
CA VAL A 177 -11.40 3.61 -13.87
C VAL A 177 -10.66 4.63 -13.00
N GLN A 178 -11.02 4.74 -11.72
CA GLN A 178 -10.50 5.78 -10.83
C GLN A 178 -9.03 5.59 -10.47
N LEU A 179 -8.58 4.36 -10.23
CA LEU A 179 -7.22 4.11 -9.75
C LEU A 179 -6.13 4.54 -10.76
N PRO A 180 -6.28 4.28 -12.09
CA PRO A 180 -5.38 4.85 -13.08
C PRO A 180 -5.34 6.39 -13.07
N ASP A 181 -6.49 7.06 -12.98
CA ASP A 181 -6.59 8.52 -12.97
C ASP A 181 -5.93 9.14 -11.72
N VAL A 182 -6.11 8.49 -10.55
CA VAL A 182 -5.44 8.86 -9.31
C VAL A 182 -3.92 8.74 -9.47
N CYS A 183 -3.43 7.62 -10.00
CA CYS A 183 -1.99 7.41 -10.24
C CYS A 183 -1.42 8.46 -11.20
N ASP A 184 -2.12 8.74 -12.30
CA ASP A 184 -1.67 9.74 -13.30
C ASP A 184 -1.62 11.15 -12.70
N THR A 185 -2.60 11.52 -11.90
CA THR A 185 -2.63 12.82 -11.21
C THR A 185 -1.46 12.97 -10.24
N ILE A 186 -1.13 11.90 -9.50
CA ILE A 186 0.03 11.90 -8.59
C ILE A 186 1.34 12.02 -9.39
N ILE A 187 1.51 11.24 -10.45
CA ILE A 187 2.70 11.28 -11.31
C ILE A 187 2.88 12.68 -11.89
N GLN A 188 1.82 13.24 -12.46
CA GLN A 188 1.87 14.57 -13.07
C GLN A 188 2.20 15.64 -12.02
N GLY A 189 1.53 15.63 -10.86
CA GLY A 189 1.80 16.59 -9.79
C GLY A 189 3.23 16.55 -9.29
N ARG A 190 3.81 15.35 -9.15
CA ARG A 190 5.23 15.20 -8.78
C ARG A 190 6.19 15.71 -9.84
N ARG A 191 5.91 15.46 -11.11
CA ARG A 191 6.71 16.01 -12.25
C ARG A 191 6.68 17.53 -12.30
N GLU A 192 5.58 18.14 -11.87
CA GLU A 192 5.42 19.59 -11.78
C GLU A 192 6.01 20.17 -10.48
N GLY A 193 6.51 19.34 -9.57
CA GLY A 193 7.09 19.76 -8.29
C GLY A 193 6.05 20.24 -7.28
N LEU A 194 4.81 19.78 -7.37
CA LEU A 194 3.74 20.14 -6.45
C LEU A 194 3.92 19.45 -5.09
N THR A 195 3.52 20.13 -4.04
CA THR A 195 3.40 19.55 -2.69
C THR A 195 2.31 18.48 -2.64
N LYS A 196 2.41 17.57 -1.68
CA LYS A 196 1.39 16.55 -1.43
C LYS A 196 -0.02 17.16 -1.30
N ARG A 197 -0.13 18.29 -0.59
CA ARG A 197 -1.41 19.00 -0.42
C ARG A 197 -1.97 19.55 -1.74
N GLU A 198 -1.12 20.06 -2.63
CA GLU A 198 -1.54 20.54 -3.95
C GLU A 198 -1.99 19.40 -4.86
N ILE A 199 -1.30 18.26 -4.79
CA ILE A 199 -1.72 17.04 -5.48
C ILE A 199 -3.09 16.58 -4.97
N LEU A 200 -3.31 16.54 -3.65
CA LEU A 200 -4.60 16.19 -3.06
C LEU A 200 -5.73 17.12 -3.52
N LYS A 201 -5.47 18.42 -3.69
CA LYS A 201 -6.45 19.38 -4.26
C LYS A 201 -6.82 19.02 -5.72
N ARG A 202 -5.88 18.55 -6.52
CA ARG A 202 -6.19 18.08 -7.88
C ARG A 202 -7.01 16.80 -7.86
N LEU A 203 -6.67 15.88 -6.97
CA LEU A 203 -7.37 14.61 -6.80
C LEU A 203 -8.84 14.78 -6.42
N CYS A 204 -9.20 15.84 -5.65
CA CYS A 204 -10.60 16.18 -5.34
C CYS A 204 -11.48 16.45 -6.59
N HIS A 205 -10.90 16.72 -7.74
CA HIS A 205 -11.66 16.97 -8.98
C HIS A 205 -11.97 15.69 -9.76
N ILE A 206 -11.42 14.55 -9.35
CA ILE A 206 -11.77 13.25 -9.90
C ILE A 206 -13.10 12.83 -9.27
N GLU A 207 -14.08 12.48 -10.10
CA GLU A 207 -15.39 12.04 -9.64
C GLU A 207 -15.25 10.83 -8.72
N GLY A 208 -15.93 10.88 -7.56
CA GLY A 208 -15.87 9.83 -6.55
C GLY A 208 -14.62 9.79 -5.68
N VAL A 209 -13.70 10.74 -5.83
CA VAL A 209 -12.55 10.88 -4.90
C VAL A 209 -12.91 11.79 -3.74
N TYR A 210 -12.84 11.26 -2.53
CA TYR A 210 -13.03 11.97 -1.28
C TYR A 210 -11.67 12.19 -0.58
N VAL A 211 -11.34 13.43 -0.28
CA VAL A 211 -10.13 13.81 0.47
C VAL A 211 -10.56 14.39 1.82
N PRO A 212 -10.53 13.60 2.91
CA PRO A 212 -11.09 14.00 4.21
C PRO A 212 -10.55 15.34 4.73
N ALA A 213 -9.27 15.61 4.53
CA ALA A 213 -8.60 16.83 5.00
C ALA A 213 -9.19 18.15 4.44
N PHE A 214 -10.11 18.10 3.49
CA PHE A 214 -10.74 19.29 2.88
C PHE A 214 -12.21 19.46 3.23
N TYR A 215 -12.71 18.63 4.13
CA TYR A 215 -14.07 18.70 4.63
C TYR A 215 -14.06 18.87 6.15
N ASP A 216 -14.96 19.71 6.65
CA ASP A 216 -15.26 19.83 8.08
C ASP A 216 -16.50 18.97 8.38
N VAL A 217 -16.37 18.01 9.29
CA VAL A 217 -17.45 17.10 9.72
C VAL A 217 -17.79 17.34 11.19
#